data_37b348cf0872a0bf5042e2c1e9f06511
#
_entry.id   37b348cf0872a0bf5042e2c1e9f06511
#
_cell.length_a   1.000
_cell.length_b   1.000
_cell.length_c   1.000
_cell.angle_alpha   90.00
_cell.angle_beta   90.00
_cell.angle_gamma   90.00
#
_symmetry.space_group_name_H-M   'P 1'
#
loop_
_entity.id
_entity.type
_entity.pdbx_description
1 polymer ?
#
loop_
_entity_poly.entity_id
_entity_poly.type
_entity_poly.pdbx_seq_one_letter_code
_entity_poly.pdbx_strand_id
1 'polypeptide(L)'
;MTSSQDKTLPFQETLRWSKITSLRTGKGEVLVCRPKTSDDLAALLQAQGAGQIPPLCPLGAGTNMLGYDDNQPLAMVRLAADGQFAAVEQLGNGLFRIGAAALLGRTLEKLASDGYGGCAGLSGIPGTVGGALAMNAGANGQEIAEAVRSLEGLDLATGQPWAWQVGQGGWGYRQSPVPRQVLLTSAVLEFQAVSPQEEEGRIRQEWQRRQRITPRGASAGSVFRNPPENSAGRLLEQTGCKGLQSGVYCVSQQHANWIVNETYGEGQAEDCLILLREMQRRVQESCGILLQPEWRRPC
;
A
#
# COMPACT_ATOMS: atom_id res chain seq x y z
N MET A 1 43.65 -6.68 -14.60
CA MET A 1 42.34 -6.21 -15.09
C MET A 1 41.38 -7.37 -14.96
N THR A 2 40.80 -7.54 -13.78
CA THR A 2 39.75 -8.54 -13.54
C THR A 2 38.43 -7.91 -13.90
N SER A 3 37.77 -8.44 -14.94
CA SER A 3 36.40 -8.06 -15.31
C SER A 3 35.50 -8.27 -14.11
N SER A 4 34.98 -7.19 -13.55
CA SER A 4 33.85 -7.26 -12.63
C SER A 4 32.69 -7.81 -13.46
N GLN A 5 32.43 -9.11 -13.36
CA GLN A 5 31.18 -9.68 -13.79
C GLN A 5 30.09 -8.97 -12.96
N ASP A 6 29.26 -8.22 -13.64
CA ASP A 6 28.02 -7.64 -13.14
C ASP A 6 27.16 -8.81 -12.63
N LYS A 7 27.27 -9.15 -11.35
CA LYS A 7 26.46 -10.21 -10.74
C LYS A 7 25.05 -9.64 -10.50
N THR A 8 24.27 -9.67 -11.56
CA THR A 8 22.85 -9.39 -11.49
C THR A 8 22.19 -10.38 -10.52
N LEU A 9 21.53 -9.88 -9.48
CA LEU A 9 20.81 -10.74 -8.53
C LEU A 9 19.64 -11.43 -9.25
N PRO A 10 19.42 -12.74 -9.05
CA PRO A 10 18.44 -13.51 -9.82
C PRO A 10 16.97 -13.11 -9.59
N PHE A 11 16.70 -12.28 -8.58
CA PHE A 11 15.36 -11.81 -8.20
C PHE A 11 15.15 -10.32 -8.47
N GLN A 12 15.88 -9.72 -9.43
CA GLN A 12 15.74 -8.31 -9.83
C GLN A 12 15.36 -8.18 -11.31
N GLU A 13 14.57 -7.18 -11.62
CA GLU A 13 14.16 -6.82 -12.97
C GLU A 13 13.94 -5.32 -13.08
N THR A 14 14.17 -4.74 -14.25
CA THR A 14 13.80 -3.34 -14.53
C THR A 14 12.40 -3.29 -15.11
N LEU A 15 11.52 -2.50 -14.50
CA LEU A 15 10.12 -2.36 -14.90
C LEU A 15 9.73 -0.89 -15.01
N ARG A 16 8.74 -0.61 -15.83
CA ARG A 16 8.05 0.69 -15.78
C ARG A 16 7.22 0.83 -14.51
N TRP A 17 7.15 2.05 -13.98
CA TRP A 17 6.32 2.35 -12.83
C TRP A 17 4.86 1.94 -13.02
N SER A 18 4.33 2.08 -14.23
CA SER A 18 2.97 1.64 -14.59
C SER A 18 2.70 0.15 -14.35
N LYS A 19 3.75 -0.69 -14.33
CA LYS A 19 3.64 -2.14 -14.06
C LYS A 19 3.60 -2.48 -12.58
N ILE A 20 4.01 -1.55 -11.71
CA ILE A 20 4.09 -1.78 -10.27
C ILE A 20 3.14 -0.89 -9.46
N THR A 21 2.39 -0.02 -10.10
CA THR A 21 1.32 0.81 -9.51
C THR A 21 -0.05 0.33 -9.97
N SER A 22 -1.02 0.23 -9.06
CA SER A 22 -2.39 -0.22 -9.39
C SER A 22 -3.13 0.75 -10.29
N LEU A 23 -2.80 2.03 -10.26
CA LEU A 23 -3.34 3.07 -11.14
C LEU A 23 -2.69 3.06 -12.54
N ARG A 24 -1.60 2.28 -12.72
CA ARG A 24 -0.82 2.19 -13.96
C ARG A 24 -0.20 3.52 -14.39
N THR A 25 0.35 4.24 -13.42
CA THR A 25 1.02 5.53 -13.62
C THR A 25 2.52 5.41 -13.73
N GLY A 26 3.10 6.31 -14.53
CA GLY A 26 4.53 6.52 -14.67
C GLY A 26 5.15 5.70 -15.80
N LYS A 27 5.80 6.41 -16.72
CA LYS A 27 6.47 5.85 -17.91
C LYS A 27 7.94 5.56 -17.67
N GLY A 28 8.56 6.17 -16.66
CA GLY A 28 9.94 5.92 -16.26
C GLY A 28 10.14 4.48 -15.79
N GLU A 29 11.38 4.07 -15.77
CA GLU A 29 11.80 2.73 -15.34
C GLU A 29 12.40 2.78 -13.95
N VAL A 30 12.31 1.66 -13.25
CA VAL A 30 12.84 1.45 -11.90
C VAL A 30 13.27 0.01 -11.72
N LEU A 31 14.35 -0.21 -10.97
CA LEU A 31 14.77 -1.54 -10.57
C LEU A 31 13.78 -2.08 -9.51
N VAL A 32 13.30 -3.30 -9.69
CA VAL A 32 12.40 -3.99 -8.76
C VAL A 32 13.07 -5.28 -8.30
N CYS A 33 13.25 -5.41 -6.99
CA CYS A 33 13.82 -6.57 -6.35
C CYS A 33 12.74 -7.34 -5.59
N ARG A 34 12.68 -8.68 -5.78
CA ARG A 34 11.67 -9.55 -5.17
C ARG A 34 12.31 -10.64 -4.31
N PRO A 35 12.88 -10.28 -3.14
CA PRO A 35 13.48 -11.26 -2.24
C PRO A 35 12.43 -12.22 -1.69
N LYS A 36 12.77 -13.51 -1.64
CA LYS A 36 11.94 -14.59 -1.07
C LYS A 36 12.35 -14.96 0.34
N THR A 37 13.64 -14.78 0.65
CA THR A 37 14.28 -15.22 1.89
C THR A 37 15.03 -14.09 2.58
N SER A 38 15.41 -14.30 3.84
CA SER A 38 16.30 -13.39 4.57
C SER A 38 17.69 -13.29 3.93
N ASP A 39 18.16 -14.38 3.32
CA ASP A 39 19.46 -14.38 2.61
C ASP A 39 19.39 -13.50 1.35
N ASP A 40 18.26 -13.51 0.64
CA ASP A 40 18.03 -12.60 -0.49
C ASP A 40 18.06 -11.13 -0.05
N LEU A 41 17.44 -10.81 1.10
CA LEU A 41 17.48 -9.46 1.68
C LEU A 41 18.89 -9.05 2.08
N ALA A 42 19.64 -9.96 2.70
CA ALA A 42 21.04 -9.71 3.06
C ALA A 42 21.88 -9.44 1.81
N ALA A 43 21.69 -10.20 0.73
CA ALA A 43 22.38 -9.99 -0.54
C ALA A 43 22.03 -8.63 -1.16
N LEU A 44 20.76 -8.18 -1.07
CA LEU A 44 20.35 -6.84 -1.52
C LEU A 44 21.08 -5.73 -0.75
N LEU A 45 21.13 -5.83 0.58
CA LEU A 45 21.80 -4.83 1.42
C LEU A 45 23.30 -4.79 1.15
N GLN A 46 23.94 -5.94 0.93
CA GLN A 46 25.35 -6.00 0.55
C GLN A 46 25.60 -5.33 -0.81
N ALA A 47 24.76 -5.61 -1.80
CA ALA A 47 24.84 -5.02 -3.12
C ALA A 47 24.63 -3.49 -3.07
N GLN A 48 23.69 -3.00 -2.26
CA GLN A 48 23.49 -1.57 -2.03
C GLN A 48 24.70 -0.95 -1.34
N GLY A 49 25.22 -1.56 -0.27
CA GLY A 49 26.41 -1.09 0.46
C GLY A 49 27.67 -1.05 -0.41
N ALA A 50 27.77 -1.94 -1.40
CA ALA A 50 28.84 -1.96 -2.40
C ALA A 50 28.62 -0.97 -3.57
N GLY A 51 27.52 -0.23 -3.58
CA GLY A 51 27.17 0.69 -4.68
C GLY A 51 26.82 0.00 -6.01
N GLN A 52 26.48 -1.30 -5.97
CA GLN A 52 26.13 -2.09 -7.16
C GLN A 52 24.68 -1.88 -7.61
N ILE A 53 23.81 -1.49 -6.69
CA ILE A 53 22.41 -1.15 -6.96
C ILE A 53 22.04 0.19 -6.30
N PRO A 54 21.01 0.89 -6.84
CA PRO A 54 20.54 2.13 -6.25
C PRO A 54 19.99 1.95 -4.82
N PRO A 55 19.77 3.06 -4.07
CA PRO A 55 19.14 3.03 -2.77
C PRO A 55 17.82 2.24 -2.77
N LEU A 56 17.64 1.39 -1.78
CA LEU A 56 16.47 0.52 -1.62
C LEU A 56 15.29 1.29 -1.02
N CYS A 57 14.09 1.03 -1.55
CA CYS A 57 12.84 1.63 -1.10
C CYS A 57 11.75 0.57 -0.95
N PRO A 58 11.00 0.52 0.17
CA PRO A 58 9.95 -0.47 0.37
C PRO A 58 8.79 -0.31 -0.61
N LEU A 59 8.28 -1.43 -1.11
CA LEU A 59 7.11 -1.48 -1.98
C LEU A 59 6.17 -2.61 -1.55
N GLY A 60 4.92 -2.27 -1.23
CA GLY A 60 3.85 -3.25 -1.10
C GLY A 60 3.27 -3.64 -2.47
N ALA A 61 1.97 -3.80 -2.57
CA ALA A 61 1.30 -4.11 -3.83
C ALA A 61 1.16 -2.92 -4.80
N GLY A 62 1.61 -1.71 -4.42
CA GLY A 62 1.51 -0.50 -5.25
C GLY A 62 0.09 0.09 -5.34
N THR A 63 -0.78 -0.22 -4.38
CA THR A 63 -2.20 0.14 -4.39
C THR A 63 -2.51 1.53 -3.84
N ASN A 64 -1.49 2.25 -3.34
CA ASN A 64 -1.61 3.63 -2.85
C ASN A 64 -0.40 4.47 -3.31
N MET A 65 0.04 4.28 -4.56
CA MET A 65 1.25 4.91 -5.07
C MET A 65 1.05 5.52 -6.45
N LEU A 66 1.73 6.66 -6.67
CA LEU A 66 2.01 7.21 -7.99
C LEU A 66 3.44 6.85 -8.40
N GLY A 67 3.62 6.50 -9.67
CA GLY A 67 4.92 6.31 -10.28
C GLY A 67 5.58 7.64 -10.67
N TYR A 68 6.68 7.53 -11.41
CA TYR A 68 7.42 8.63 -12.01
C TYR A 68 7.45 8.46 -13.53
N ASP A 69 7.45 9.58 -14.26
CA ASP A 69 7.57 9.56 -15.72
C ASP A 69 9.04 9.46 -16.16
N ASP A 70 9.96 9.82 -15.28
CA ASP A 70 11.39 9.70 -15.47
C ASP A 70 11.96 8.49 -14.73
N ASN A 71 13.11 8.01 -15.18
CA ASN A 71 13.86 6.97 -14.50
C ASN A 71 14.36 7.50 -13.15
N GLN A 72 14.11 6.75 -12.08
CA GLN A 72 14.53 7.12 -10.74
C GLN A 72 15.73 6.28 -10.31
N PRO A 73 16.73 6.90 -9.65
CA PRO A 73 17.88 6.17 -9.12
C PRO A 73 17.50 5.45 -7.81
N LEU A 74 16.50 4.58 -7.88
CA LEU A 74 15.94 3.82 -6.77
C LEU A 74 15.80 2.35 -7.15
N ALA A 75 15.86 1.46 -6.16
CA ALA A 75 15.52 0.07 -6.29
C ALA A 75 14.34 -0.25 -5.35
N MET A 76 13.21 -0.63 -5.91
CA MET A 76 12.01 -0.96 -5.14
C MET A 76 12.08 -2.40 -4.62
N VAL A 77 11.95 -2.58 -3.31
CA VAL A 77 11.95 -3.89 -2.67
C VAL A 77 10.51 -4.33 -2.41
N ARG A 78 10.03 -5.31 -3.17
CA ARG A 78 8.74 -5.95 -3.01
C ARG A 78 8.95 -7.39 -2.55
N LEU A 79 8.68 -7.71 -1.30
CA LEU A 79 8.76 -9.06 -0.79
C LEU A 79 7.89 -10.01 -1.63
N ALA A 80 8.44 -11.16 -2.00
CA ALA A 80 7.76 -12.13 -2.86
C ALA A 80 6.58 -12.79 -2.13
N ALA A 81 5.43 -12.88 -2.80
CA ALA A 81 4.23 -13.47 -2.22
C ALA A 81 4.29 -15.00 -2.07
N ASP A 82 5.26 -15.64 -2.72
CA ASP A 82 5.56 -17.09 -2.63
C ASP A 82 6.80 -17.39 -1.78
N GLY A 83 7.29 -16.39 -1.03
CA GLY A 83 8.44 -16.49 -0.14
C GLY A 83 8.07 -16.59 1.34
N GLN A 84 9.09 -16.70 2.20
CA GLN A 84 8.93 -16.82 3.66
C GLN A 84 8.16 -15.64 4.29
N PHE A 85 8.22 -14.46 3.67
CA PHE A 85 7.58 -13.25 4.15
C PHE A 85 6.07 -13.19 3.88
N ALA A 86 5.46 -14.24 3.32
CA ALA A 86 4.02 -14.38 3.15
C ALA A 86 3.39 -15.40 4.11
N ALA A 87 4.19 -16.01 5.00
CA ALA A 87 3.74 -17.00 5.95
C ALA A 87 2.73 -16.42 6.96
N VAL A 88 1.78 -17.26 7.39
CA VAL A 88 0.83 -16.99 8.48
C VAL A 88 1.00 -18.10 9.50
N GLU A 89 1.45 -17.77 10.69
CA GLU A 89 1.74 -18.70 11.78
C GLU A 89 0.89 -18.36 13.00
N GLN A 90 0.18 -19.35 13.55
CA GLN A 90 -0.58 -19.20 14.78
C GLN A 90 0.36 -19.35 15.98
N LEU A 91 0.39 -18.36 16.87
CA LEU A 91 1.21 -18.36 18.08
C LEU A 91 0.43 -18.79 19.35
N GLY A 92 -0.89 -19.00 19.21
CA GLY A 92 -1.81 -19.30 20.31
C GLY A 92 -2.52 -18.04 20.85
N ASN A 93 -3.58 -18.25 21.62
CA ASN A 93 -4.37 -17.19 22.27
C ASN A 93 -4.85 -16.08 21.32
N GLY A 94 -5.20 -16.43 20.09
CA GLY A 94 -5.62 -15.44 19.07
C GLY A 94 -4.50 -14.63 18.45
N LEU A 95 -3.25 -14.89 18.80
CA LEU A 95 -2.08 -14.22 18.22
C LEU A 95 -1.57 -14.96 16.98
N PHE A 96 -1.28 -14.19 15.94
CA PHE A 96 -0.73 -14.68 14.67
C PHE A 96 0.46 -13.83 14.24
N ARG A 97 1.58 -14.49 13.90
CA ARG A 97 2.66 -13.86 13.14
C ARG A 97 2.30 -13.93 11.67
N ILE A 98 2.20 -12.76 11.04
CA ILE A 98 1.81 -12.62 9.65
C ILE A 98 2.93 -11.92 8.89
N GLY A 99 3.42 -12.56 7.83
CA GLY A 99 4.43 -12.00 6.96
C GLY A 99 3.91 -10.80 6.18
N ALA A 100 4.75 -9.79 6.01
CA ALA A 100 4.36 -8.51 5.39
C ALA A 100 3.95 -8.64 3.90
N ALA A 101 4.39 -9.70 3.21
CA ALA A 101 4.02 -10.00 1.83
C ALA A 101 2.65 -10.70 1.70
N ALA A 102 2.07 -11.19 2.80
CA ALA A 102 0.76 -11.83 2.78
C ALA A 102 -0.32 -10.85 2.26
N LEU A 103 -1.22 -11.34 1.40
CA LEU A 103 -2.32 -10.53 0.88
C LEU A 103 -3.38 -10.34 1.96
N LEU A 104 -3.69 -9.08 2.31
CA LEU A 104 -4.58 -8.75 3.42
C LEU A 104 -5.94 -9.48 3.31
N GLY A 105 -6.63 -9.37 2.18
CA GLY A 105 -7.94 -9.99 1.99
C GLY A 105 -7.91 -11.51 2.17
N ARG A 106 -6.95 -12.20 1.53
CA ARG A 106 -6.80 -13.66 1.65
C ARG A 106 -6.44 -14.10 3.08
N THR A 107 -5.65 -13.28 3.78
CA THR A 107 -5.30 -13.55 5.18
C THR A 107 -6.53 -13.47 6.06
N LEU A 108 -7.38 -12.44 5.90
CA LEU A 108 -8.62 -12.30 6.68
C LEU A 108 -9.63 -13.42 6.37
N GLU A 109 -9.77 -13.80 5.09
CA GLU A 109 -10.62 -14.92 4.68
C GLU A 109 -10.17 -16.25 5.31
N LYS A 110 -8.85 -16.52 5.28
CA LYS A 110 -8.30 -17.73 5.91
C LYS A 110 -8.52 -17.73 7.43
N LEU A 111 -8.22 -16.63 8.11
CA LEU A 111 -8.44 -16.50 9.56
C LEU A 111 -9.92 -16.71 9.92
N ALA A 112 -10.85 -16.16 9.15
CA ALA A 112 -12.28 -16.36 9.37
C ALA A 112 -12.66 -17.83 9.26
N SER A 113 -12.17 -18.55 8.23
CA SER A 113 -12.40 -20.00 8.08
C SER A 113 -11.80 -20.84 9.21
N ASP A 114 -10.73 -20.35 9.84
CA ASP A 114 -10.09 -21.01 11.00
C ASP A 114 -10.73 -20.59 12.34
N GLY A 115 -11.81 -19.78 12.34
CA GLY A 115 -12.54 -19.35 13.54
C GLY A 115 -11.96 -18.12 14.23
N TYR A 116 -11.22 -17.29 13.52
CA TYR A 116 -10.65 -16.04 14.03
C TYR A 116 -11.12 -14.82 13.23
N GLY A 117 -11.45 -13.73 13.91
CA GLY A 117 -11.98 -12.55 13.25
C GLY A 117 -11.81 -11.28 14.07
N GLY A 118 -12.68 -10.30 13.77
CA GLY A 118 -12.64 -8.97 14.39
C GLY A 118 -12.06 -7.91 13.48
N CYS A 119 -11.68 -8.26 12.22
CA CYS A 119 -11.13 -7.34 11.25
C CYS A 119 -11.89 -7.34 9.90
N ALA A 120 -13.15 -7.75 9.88
CA ALA A 120 -13.96 -7.84 8.66
C ALA A 120 -14.08 -6.50 7.91
N GLY A 121 -14.08 -5.36 8.62
CA GLY A 121 -14.11 -4.02 8.01
C GLY A 121 -12.92 -3.71 7.10
N LEU A 122 -11.79 -4.42 7.26
CA LEU A 122 -10.61 -4.28 6.42
C LEU A 122 -10.68 -5.13 5.15
N SER A 123 -11.66 -6.05 5.05
CA SER A 123 -11.78 -6.90 3.88
C SER A 123 -12.11 -6.08 2.63
N GLY A 124 -11.56 -6.51 1.51
CA GLY A 124 -11.65 -5.74 0.26
C GLY A 124 -10.70 -4.54 0.16
N ILE A 125 -9.92 -4.19 1.19
CA ILE A 125 -8.78 -3.28 1.02
C ILE A 125 -7.71 -4.04 0.23
N PRO A 126 -7.32 -3.56 -0.97
CA PRO A 126 -6.33 -4.25 -1.78
C PRO A 126 -4.92 -4.04 -1.23
N GLY A 127 -4.08 -5.04 -1.33
CA GLY A 127 -2.67 -4.92 -0.97
C GLY A 127 -2.17 -5.99 -0.03
N THR A 128 -0.95 -5.81 0.45
CA THR A 128 -0.28 -6.70 1.39
C THR A 128 -0.48 -6.22 2.83
N VAL A 129 -0.32 -7.13 3.78
CA VAL A 129 -0.35 -6.80 5.23
C VAL A 129 0.67 -5.70 5.56
N GLY A 130 1.91 -5.80 5.04
CA GLY A 130 2.94 -4.77 5.25
C GLY A 130 2.53 -3.39 4.69
N GLY A 131 1.90 -3.35 3.49
CA GLY A 131 1.37 -2.12 2.93
C GLY A 131 0.22 -1.54 3.75
N ALA A 132 -0.67 -2.38 4.26
CA ALA A 132 -1.77 -1.97 5.13
C ALA A 132 -1.25 -1.39 6.45
N LEU A 133 -0.27 -2.04 7.07
CA LEU A 133 0.38 -1.58 8.30
C LEU A 133 1.11 -0.24 8.11
N ALA A 134 1.85 -0.08 7.01
CA ALA A 134 2.58 1.15 6.69
C ALA A 134 1.65 2.37 6.49
N MET A 135 0.37 2.13 6.18
CA MET A 135 -0.65 3.16 5.96
C MET A 135 -1.67 3.28 7.09
N ASN A 136 -1.57 2.46 8.14
CA ASN A 136 -2.66 2.25 9.07
C ASN A 136 -3.98 2.11 8.32
N ALA A 137 -4.06 1.10 7.44
CA ALA A 137 -5.21 0.90 6.59
C ALA A 137 -6.47 0.73 7.44
N GLY A 138 -7.52 1.43 7.05
CA GLY A 138 -8.77 1.39 7.78
C GLY A 138 -9.98 1.68 6.88
N ALA A 139 -11.11 1.10 7.25
CA ALA A 139 -12.40 1.34 6.64
C ALA A 139 -13.51 1.05 7.65
N ASN A 140 -14.64 1.75 7.52
CA ASN A 140 -15.83 1.51 8.33
C ASN A 140 -15.62 1.64 9.84
N GLY A 141 -14.78 2.60 10.26
CA GLY A 141 -14.47 2.83 11.68
C GLY A 141 -13.49 1.83 12.28
N GLN A 142 -12.90 0.94 11.49
CA GLN A 142 -11.91 -0.04 11.93
C GLN A 142 -10.57 0.25 11.28
N GLU A 143 -9.48 0.21 12.05
CA GLU A 143 -8.10 0.37 11.59
C GLU A 143 -7.26 -0.87 11.92
N ILE A 144 -6.29 -1.19 11.06
CA ILE A 144 -5.43 -2.37 11.28
C ILE A 144 -4.60 -2.25 12.58
N ALA A 145 -4.30 -1.02 13.01
CA ALA A 145 -3.59 -0.74 14.26
C ALA A 145 -4.24 -1.39 15.50
N GLU A 146 -5.56 -1.56 15.52
CA GLU A 146 -6.29 -2.13 16.64
C GLU A 146 -5.88 -3.59 16.93
N ALA A 147 -5.54 -4.33 15.89
CA ALA A 147 -5.08 -5.71 16.00
C ALA A 147 -3.56 -5.84 16.25
N VAL A 148 -2.76 -4.80 16.06
CA VAL A 148 -1.29 -4.89 16.09
C VAL A 148 -0.77 -5.04 17.53
N ARG A 149 0.10 -6.05 17.74
CA ARG A 149 0.86 -6.25 18.98
C ARG A 149 2.34 -5.96 18.82
N SER A 150 2.93 -6.34 17.70
CA SER A 150 4.31 -5.98 17.35
C SER A 150 4.51 -5.92 15.85
N LEU A 151 5.53 -5.18 15.44
CA LEU A 151 6.02 -5.08 14.07
C LEU A 151 7.50 -5.41 14.05
N GLU A 152 7.93 -6.10 13.01
CA GLU A 152 9.33 -6.38 12.73
C GLU A 152 9.66 -5.97 11.29
N GLY A 153 10.85 -5.47 11.08
CA GLY A 153 11.30 -5.00 9.78
C GLY A 153 12.79 -4.76 9.72
N LEU A 154 13.20 -4.19 8.61
CA LEU A 154 14.59 -3.88 8.32
C LEU A 154 14.69 -2.45 7.81
N ASP A 155 15.50 -1.63 8.42
CA ASP A 155 15.84 -0.31 7.90
C ASP A 155 16.73 -0.47 6.68
N LEU A 156 16.20 -0.15 5.50
CA LEU A 156 16.90 -0.37 4.23
C LEU A 156 18.08 0.60 4.01
N ALA A 157 18.11 1.72 4.73
CA ALA A 157 19.20 2.69 4.62
C ALA A 157 20.43 2.25 5.43
N THR A 158 20.20 1.61 6.58
CA THR A 158 21.28 1.21 7.51
C THR A 158 21.54 -0.29 7.53
N GLY A 159 20.60 -1.10 7.03
CA GLY A 159 20.64 -2.56 7.13
C GLY A 159 20.35 -3.09 8.53
N GLN A 160 19.94 -2.23 9.48
CA GLN A 160 19.70 -2.62 10.87
C GLN A 160 18.27 -3.14 11.07
N PRO A 161 18.06 -4.14 11.96
CA PRO A 161 16.75 -4.54 12.39
C PRO A 161 15.97 -3.37 12.98
N TRP A 162 14.67 -3.30 12.66
CA TRP A 162 13.73 -2.35 13.22
C TRP A 162 12.56 -3.10 13.85
N ALA A 163 12.07 -2.63 14.99
CA ALA A 163 10.92 -3.21 15.67
C ALA A 163 10.07 -2.14 16.36
N TRP A 164 8.79 -2.46 16.52
CA TRP A 164 7.82 -1.68 17.27
C TRP A 164 6.97 -2.62 18.12
N GLN A 165 6.61 -2.17 19.33
CA GLN A 165 5.76 -2.92 20.26
C GLN A 165 4.52 -2.10 20.64
N VAL A 166 3.42 -2.78 20.95
CA VAL A 166 2.21 -2.15 21.47
C VAL A 166 2.54 -1.28 22.69
N GLY A 167 1.93 -0.09 22.76
CA GLY A 167 2.20 0.90 23.81
C GLY A 167 3.23 1.99 23.42
N GLN A 168 4.02 1.81 22.36
CA GLN A 168 4.97 2.83 21.88
C GLN A 168 4.31 4.01 21.12
N GLY A 169 3.01 3.90 20.81
CA GLY A 169 2.27 4.96 20.11
C GLY A 169 2.65 5.09 18.62
N GLY A 170 2.38 6.27 18.05
CA GLY A 170 2.72 6.59 16.65
C GLY A 170 1.64 6.26 15.62
N TRP A 171 0.52 5.65 16.03
CA TRP A 171 -0.63 5.41 15.18
C TRP A 171 -1.59 6.60 15.13
N GLY A 172 -2.20 6.81 14.00
CA GLY A 172 -3.23 7.81 13.78
C GLY A 172 -3.92 7.59 12.44
N TYR A 173 -4.90 8.43 12.12
CA TYR A 173 -5.63 8.34 10.85
C TYR A 173 -4.67 8.41 9.66
N ARG A 174 -4.55 7.31 8.90
CA ARG A 174 -3.59 7.15 7.79
C ARG A 174 -2.14 7.41 8.20
N GLN A 175 -1.81 7.17 9.46
CA GLN A 175 -0.48 7.32 10.03
C GLN A 175 -0.07 6.03 10.75
N SER A 176 1.17 5.62 10.54
CA SER A 176 1.81 4.45 11.12
C SER A 176 3.13 4.87 11.78
N PRO A 177 3.59 4.19 12.85
CA PRO A 177 4.91 4.40 13.45
C PRO A 177 6.06 3.95 12.57
N VAL A 178 5.79 3.26 11.45
CA VAL A 178 6.79 2.68 10.55
C VAL A 178 7.48 3.79 9.74
N PRO A 179 8.81 4.00 9.89
CA PRO A 179 9.56 4.94 9.06
C PRO A 179 9.52 4.54 7.57
N ARG A 180 9.61 5.53 6.68
CA ARG A 180 9.45 5.29 5.23
C ARG A 180 10.47 4.32 4.64
N GLN A 181 11.71 4.34 5.16
CA GLN A 181 12.80 3.48 4.72
C GLN A 181 12.74 2.07 5.32
N VAL A 182 11.83 1.81 6.27
CA VAL A 182 11.70 0.47 6.88
C VAL A 182 10.85 -0.44 6.00
N LEU A 183 11.44 -1.56 5.60
CA LEU A 183 10.75 -2.69 5.00
C LEU A 183 10.22 -3.59 6.13
N LEU A 184 8.91 -3.59 6.34
CA LEU A 184 8.30 -4.56 7.24
C LEU A 184 8.50 -5.99 6.69
N THR A 185 8.86 -6.91 7.56
CA THR A 185 9.03 -8.34 7.25
C THR A 185 7.91 -9.18 7.84
N SER A 186 7.46 -8.84 9.06
CA SER A 186 6.34 -9.51 9.74
C SER A 186 5.66 -8.59 10.75
N ALA A 187 4.49 -9.00 11.21
CA ALA A 187 3.77 -8.41 12.32
C ALA A 187 3.11 -9.50 13.17
N VAL A 188 2.99 -9.27 14.47
CA VAL A 188 2.11 -10.05 15.32
C VAL A 188 0.79 -9.29 15.46
N LEU A 189 -0.29 -9.93 15.02
CA LEU A 189 -1.65 -9.41 15.11
C LEU A 189 -2.48 -10.31 16.04
N GLU A 190 -3.42 -9.70 16.74
CA GLU A 190 -4.38 -10.41 17.61
C GLU A 190 -5.76 -10.40 16.98
N PHE A 191 -6.38 -11.57 16.95
CA PHE A 191 -7.73 -11.81 16.46
C PHE A 191 -8.58 -12.48 17.53
N GLN A 192 -9.88 -12.21 17.51
CA GLN A 192 -10.83 -12.80 18.41
C GLN A 192 -11.29 -14.16 17.90
N ALA A 193 -11.55 -15.11 18.81
CA ALA A 193 -12.26 -16.34 18.44
C ALA A 193 -13.71 -16.01 18.08
N VAL A 194 -14.16 -16.44 16.92
CA VAL A 194 -15.48 -16.12 16.35
C VAL A 194 -16.08 -17.35 15.67
N SER A 195 -17.39 -17.32 15.39
CA SER A 195 -18.02 -18.27 14.49
C SER A 195 -17.51 -18.07 13.06
N PRO A 196 -16.93 -19.08 12.40
CA PRO A 196 -16.48 -18.96 11.00
C PRO A 196 -17.60 -18.46 10.08
N GLN A 197 -18.81 -19.02 10.19
CA GLN A 197 -19.95 -18.67 9.36
C GLN A 197 -20.35 -17.19 9.50
N GLU A 198 -20.32 -16.67 10.72
CA GLU A 198 -20.65 -15.25 11.00
C GLU A 198 -19.58 -14.34 10.43
N GLU A 199 -18.29 -14.62 10.64
CA GLU A 199 -17.20 -13.76 10.19
C GLU A 199 -17.06 -13.79 8.66
N GLU A 200 -17.16 -14.95 8.02
CA GLU A 200 -17.25 -15.07 6.57
C GLU A 200 -18.43 -14.28 6.00
N GLY A 201 -19.58 -14.31 6.71
CA GLY A 201 -20.75 -13.51 6.38
C GLY A 201 -20.45 -12.01 6.41
N ARG A 202 -19.77 -11.51 7.47
CA ARG A 202 -19.35 -10.12 7.62
C ARG A 202 -18.36 -9.70 6.51
N ILE A 203 -17.35 -10.52 6.26
CA ILE A 203 -16.36 -10.30 5.18
C ILE A 203 -17.07 -10.18 3.83
N ARG A 204 -18.02 -11.08 3.53
CA ARG A 204 -18.79 -11.06 2.28
C ARG A 204 -19.64 -9.79 2.15
N GLN A 205 -20.30 -9.35 3.23
CA GLN A 205 -21.08 -8.11 3.25
C GLN A 205 -20.20 -6.89 2.98
N GLU A 206 -19.04 -6.80 3.64
CA GLU A 206 -18.10 -5.68 3.44
C GLU A 206 -17.53 -5.67 2.01
N TRP A 207 -17.21 -6.83 1.47
CA TRP A 207 -16.74 -6.94 0.09
C TRP A 207 -17.81 -6.49 -0.93
N GLN A 208 -19.07 -6.94 -0.75
CA GLN A 208 -20.20 -6.50 -1.58
C GLN A 208 -20.44 -4.99 -1.47
N ARG A 209 -20.38 -4.45 -0.25
CA ARG A 209 -20.50 -3.02 -0.02
C ARG A 209 -19.42 -2.25 -0.77
N ARG A 210 -18.16 -2.66 -0.66
CA ARG A 210 -17.05 -2.04 -1.39
C ARG A 210 -17.20 -2.11 -2.89
N GLN A 211 -17.63 -3.24 -3.44
CA GLN A 211 -17.89 -3.35 -4.87
C GLN A 211 -18.90 -2.33 -5.38
N ARG A 212 -19.91 -1.98 -4.56
CA ARG A 212 -20.93 -0.99 -4.94
C ARG A 212 -20.40 0.44 -4.94
N ILE A 213 -19.48 0.78 -4.01
CA ILE A 213 -18.99 2.15 -3.83
C ILE A 213 -17.64 2.42 -4.53
N THR A 214 -16.89 1.37 -4.86
CA THR A 214 -15.59 1.51 -5.53
C THR A 214 -15.79 1.73 -7.03
N PRO A 215 -15.27 2.83 -7.59
CA PRO A 215 -15.32 3.08 -9.03
C PRO A 215 -14.63 1.97 -9.83
N ARG A 216 -15.14 1.71 -11.03
CA ARG A 216 -14.51 0.80 -11.98
C ARG A 216 -13.27 1.45 -12.59
N GLY A 217 -12.30 0.63 -13.00
CA GLY A 217 -11.04 1.08 -13.59
C GLY A 217 -9.83 0.83 -12.69
N ALA A 218 -8.64 0.98 -13.25
CA ALA A 218 -7.41 0.94 -12.46
C ALA A 218 -7.35 2.21 -11.58
N SER A 219 -7.03 2.06 -10.29
CA SER A 219 -6.98 3.17 -9.33
C SER A 219 -5.99 2.89 -8.20
N ALA A 220 -5.62 3.93 -7.47
CA ALA A 220 -4.80 3.84 -6.27
C ALA A 220 -5.60 4.21 -4.99
N GLY A 221 -6.90 3.95 -4.99
CA GLY A 221 -7.78 4.31 -3.88
C GLY A 221 -8.10 5.81 -3.81
N SER A 222 -8.47 6.27 -2.62
CA SER A 222 -8.78 7.68 -2.37
C SER A 222 -7.60 8.58 -2.66
N VAL A 223 -7.82 9.68 -3.38
CA VAL A 223 -6.78 10.67 -3.71
C VAL A 223 -6.37 11.48 -2.49
N PHE A 224 -7.37 11.91 -1.70
CA PHE A 224 -7.16 12.76 -0.52
C PHE A 224 -7.68 12.12 0.75
N ARG A 225 -7.02 12.44 1.86
CA ARG A 225 -7.51 12.16 3.21
C ARG A 225 -8.74 13.01 3.50
N ASN A 226 -9.64 12.49 4.32
CA ASN A 226 -10.72 13.31 4.84
C ASN A 226 -10.15 14.38 5.77
N PRO A 227 -10.50 15.67 5.58
CA PRO A 227 -10.16 16.71 6.54
C PRO A 227 -10.98 16.52 7.82
N PRO A 228 -10.56 17.15 8.94
CA PRO A 228 -11.35 17.12 10.18
C PRO A 228 -12.80 17.51 9.93
N GLU A 229 -13.73 16.76 10.52
CA GLU A 229 -15.18 17.00 10.50
C GLU A 229 -15.84 17.05 9.09
N ASN A 230 -15.11 16.66 8.04
CA ASN A 230 -15.64 16.70 6.68
C ASN A 230 -15.18 15.50 5.85
N SER A 231 -15.83 15.31 4.69
CA SER A 231 -15.47 14.28 3.72
C SER A 231 -14.85 14.92 2.48
N ALA A 232 -13.63 14.49 2.13
CA ALA A 232 -12.99 14.92 0.90
C ALA A 232 -13.85 14.63 -0.33
N GLY A 233 -14.49 13.45 -0.38
CA GLY A 233 -15.40 13.09 -1.47
C GLY A 233 -16.57 14.06 -1.63
N ARG A 234 -17.20 14.47 -0.51
CA ARG A 234 -18.29 15.44 -0.52
C ARG A 234 -17.84 16.82 -1.00
N LEU A 235 -16.72 17.32 -0.49
CA LEU A 235 -16.16 18.63 -0.90
C LEU A 235 -15.84 18.64 -2.39
N LEU A 236 -15.20 17.58 -2.91
CA LEU A 236 -14.85 17.46 -4.32
C LEU A 236 -16.10 17.36 -5.23
N GLU A 237 -17.16 16.70 -4.77
CA GLU A 237 -18.43 16.64 -5.50
C GLU A 237 -19.11 18.00 -5.55
N GLN A 238 -19.18 18.71 -4.43
CA GLN A 238 -19.76 20.05 -4.33
C GLN A 238 -19.02 21.09 -5.19
N THR A 239 -17.71 20.90 -5.40
CA THR A 239 -16.87 21.80 -6.22
C THR A 239 -16.76 21.36 -7.68
N GLY A 240 -17.58 20.42 -8.13
CA GLY A 240 -17.68 20.01 -9.53
C GLY A 240 -16.45 19.28 -10.06
N CYS A 241 -15.77 18.48 -9.22
CA CYS A 241 -14.57 17.75 -9.63
C CYS A 241 -14.89 16.47 -10.42
N LYS A 242 -16.09 15.89 -10.31
CA LYS A 242 -16.47 14.70 -11.06
C LYS A 242 -16.33 14.90 -12.57
N GLY A 243 -15.74 13.93 -13.27
CA GLY A 243 -15.58 13.96 -14.71
C GLY A 243 -14.41 14.80 -15.24
N LEU A 244 -13.62 15.45 -14.37
CA LEU A 244 -12.35 16.07 -14.81
C LEU A 244 -11.43 15.01 -15.44
N GLN A 245 -10.77 15.37 -16.52
CA GLN A 245 -9.91 14.45 -17.28
C GLN A 245 -8.54 15.04 -17.57
N SER A 246 -7.50 14.19 -17.56
CA SER A 246 -6.17 14.47 -18.08
C SER A 246 -5.54 13.15 -18.55
N GLY A 247 -5.08 13.12 -19.79
CA GLY A 247 -4.57 11.91 -20.42
C GLY A 247 -5.58 10.76 -20.37
N VAL A 248 -5.15 9.62 -19.84
CA VAL A 248 -6.00 8.41 -19.68
C VAL A 248 -6.78 8.37 -18.35
N TYR A 249 -6.65 9.41 -17.54
CA TYR A 249 -7.23 9.47 -16.20
C TYR A 249 -8.45 10.37 -16.15
N CYS A 250 -9.41 9.99 -15.34
CA CYS A 250 -10.55 10.83 -15.02
C CYS A 250 -10.93 10.77 -13.53
N VAL A 251 -11.48 11.85 -13.02
CA VAL A 251 -12.14 11.85 -11.72
C VAL A 251 -13.47 11.11 -11.86
N SER A 252 -13.64 10.05 -11.08
CA SER A 252 -14.78 9.15 -11.23
C SER A 252 -16.12 9.86 -11.03
N GLN A 253 -17.11 9.56 -11.88
CA GLN A 253 -18.49 10.00 -11.73
C GLN A 253 -19.17 9.36 -10.52
N GLN A 254 -18.75 8.15 -10.13
CA GLN A 254 -19.29 7.43 -8.98
C GLN A 254 -18.80 7.98 -7.64
N HIS A 255 -17.51 8.39 -7.55
CA HIS A 255 -16.91 8.88 -6.31
C HIS A 255 -15.87 9.97 -6.59
N ALA A 256 -16.14 11.21 -6.22
CA ALA A 256 -15.31 12.36 -6.57
C ALA A 256 -13.87 12.34 -6.00
N ASN A 257 -13.61 11.57 -4.93
CA ASN A 257 -12.27 11.40 -4.34
C ASN A 257 -11.48 10.24 -4.98
N TRP A 258 -11.84 9.84 -6.21
CA TRP A 258 -11.15 8.77 -6.93
C TRP A 258 -10.77 9.24 -8.34
N ILE A 259 -9.51 9.10 -8.67
CA ILE A 259 -9.02 9.16 -10.05
C ILE A 259 -8.89 7.73 -10.55
N VAL A 260 -9.43 7.46 -11.72
CA VAL A 260 -9.45 6.14 -12.35
C VAL A 260 -8.86 6.19 -13.75
N ASN A 261 -8.27 5.08 -14.17
CA ASN A 261 -7.84 4.82 -15.53
C ASN A 261 -8.75 3.71 -16.09
N GLU A 262 -9.76 4.09 -16.84
CA GLU A 262 -10.75 3.18 -17.41
C GLU A 262 -10.22 2.40 -18.61
N THR A 263 -9.17 2.91 -19.25
CA THR A 263 -8.54 2.24 -20.41
C THR A 263 -7.67 1.06 -20.03
N TYR A 264 -7.28 0.98 -18.74
CA TYR A 264 -6.26 0.06 -18.24
C TYR A 264 -4.92 0.14 -18.97
N GLY A 265 -4.72 1.17 -19.80
CA GLY A 265 -3.47 1.50 -20.45
C GLY A 265 -2.46 2.10 -19.49
N GLU A 266 -1.24 2.33 -19.99
CA GLU A 266 -0.21 3.05 -19.25
C GLU A 266 -0.43 4.56 -19.41
N GLY A 267 -0.33 5.32 -18.30
CA GLY A 267 -0.48 6.77 -18.31
C GLY A 267 0.71 7.48 -17.66
N GLN A 268 0.82 8.76 -17.92
CA GLN A 268 1.83 9.63 -17.31
C GLN A 268 1.41 9.97 -15.87
N ALA A 269 2.38 10.01 -14.97
CA ALA A 269 2.13 10.44 -13.60
C ALA A 269 1.75 11.92 -13.53
N GLU A 270 2.28 12.75 -14.45
CA GLU A 270 1.95 14.18 -14.52
C GLU A 270 0.48 14.42 -14.80
N ASP A 271 -0.19 13.59 -15.62
CA ASP A 271 -1.63 13.69 -15.83
C ASP A 271 -2.43 13.56 -14.53
N CYS A 272 -2.04 12.61 -13.66
CA CYS A 272 -2.65 12.47 -12.35
C CYS A 272 -2.36 13.67 -11.44
N LEU A 273 -1.16 14.24 -11.51
CA LEU A 273 -0.78 15.41 -10.73
C LEU A 273 -1.54 16.66 -11.17
N ILE A 274 -1.80 16.81 -12.46
CA ILE A 274 -2.65 17.90 -12.99
C ILE A 274 -4.05 17.80 -12.37
N LEU A 275 -4.68 16.60 -12.40
CA LEU A 275 -5.98 16.39 -11.81
C LEU A 275 -5.96 16.66 -10.29
N LEU A 276 -4.96 16.16 -9.58
CA LEU A 276 -4.83 16.34 -8.14
C LEU A 276 -4.74 17.83 -7.77
N ARG A 277 -3.89 18.61 -8.48
CA ARG A 277 -3.74 20.06 -8.25
C ARG A 277 -5.05 20.80 -8.54
N GLU A 278 -5.74 20.48 -9.63
CA GLU A 278 -7.02 21.10 -9.97
C GLU A 278 -8.12 20.80 -8.95
N MET A 279 -8.20 19.55 -8.48
CA MET A 279 -9.11 19.15 -7.40
C MET A 279 -8.81 19.92 -6.10
N GLN A 280 -7.55 20.03 -5.72
CA GLN A 280 -7.13 20.83 -4.54
C GLN A 280 -7.50 22.31 -4.71
N ARG A 281 -7.19 22.90 -5.86
CA ARG A 281 -7.48 24.31 -6.16
C ARG A 281 -8.97 24.61 -6.01
N ARG A 282 -9.84 23.79 -6.62
CA ARG A 282 -11.30 24.00 -6.54
C ARG A 282 -11.83 23.98 -5.12
N VAL A 283 -11.40 23.01 -4.31
CA VAL A 283 -11.83 22.92 -2.91
C VAL A 283 -11.24 24.06 -2.08
N GLN A 284 -10.00 24.43 -2.30
CA GLN A 284 -9.36 25.56 -1.59
C GLN A 284 -10.07 26.88 -1.89
N GLU A 285 -10.38 27.17 -3.16
CA GLU A 285 -11.04 28.42 -3.57
C GLU A 285 -12.49 28.50 -3.10
N SER A 286 -13.22 27.36 -3.13
CA SER A 286 -14.65 27.37 -2.79
C SER A 286 -14.93 27.18 -1.30
N CYS A 287 -14.06 26.46 -0.57
CA CYS A 287 -14.32 26.04 0.81
C CYS A 287 -13.21 26.48 1.78
N GLY A 288 -12.11 27.07 1.33
CA GLY A 288 -10.96 27.44 2.17
C GLY A 288 -10.16 26.26 2.72
N ILE A 289 -10.41 25.02 2.26
CA ILE A 289 -9.80 23.81 2.79
C ILE A 289 -8.76 23.28 1.81
N LEU A 290 -7.50 23.17 2.25
CA LEU A 290 -6.45 22.50 1.48
C LEU A 290 -6.46 21.00 1.76
N LEU A 291 -6.95 20.22 0.80
CA LEU A 291 -6.98 18.76 0.90
C LEU A 291 -5.57 18.17 0.88
N GLN A 292 -5.31 17.20 1.77
CA GLN A 292 -4.02 16.53 1.86
C GLN A 292 -4.03 15.24 1.04
N PRO A 293 -3.09 15.03 0.09
CA PRO A 293 -3.01 13.79 -0.67
C PRO A 293 -2.80 12.57 0.26
N GLU A 294 -3.50 11.47 -0.04
CA GLU A 294 -3.29 10.18 0.62
C GLU A 294 -2.28 9.32 -0.15
N TRP A 295 -2.22 9.50 -1.46
CA TRP A 295 -1.26 8.79 -2.30
C TRP A 295 0.19 9.12 -1.94
N ARG A 296 1.05 8.11 -2.02
CA ARG A 296 2.48 8.26 -1.76
C ARG A 296 3.26 8.21 -3.06
N ARG A 297 4.38 8.92 -3.09
CA ARG A 297 5.49 8.67 -4.00
C ARG A 297 6.57 7.92 -3.25
N PRO A 298 7.29 7.02 -3.92
CA PRO A 298 8.46 6.37 -3.34
C PRO A 298 9.47 7.39 -2.82
N CYS A 299 10.07 7.07 -1.73
CA CYS A 299 11.14 7.75 -0.98
C CYS A 299 11.48 9.18 -1.34
#